data_8658a88adc51b03fe083dc775f19ff2f
#
_entry.id   8658a88adc51b03fe083dc775f19ff2f
#
_cell.length_a   1.000
_cell.length_b   1.000
_cell.length_c   1.000
_cell.angle_alpha   90.00
_cell.angle_beta   90.00
_cell.angle_gamma   90.00
#
_symmetry.space_group_name_H-M   'P 1'
#
loop_
_entity.id
_entity.type
_entity.pdbx_description
1 polymer ?
#
loop_
_entity_poly.entity_id
_entity_poly.type
_entity_poly.pdbx_seq_one_letter_code
_entity_poly.pdbx_strand_id
1 'polypeptide(L)'
;KANFKAGGSFFRDGEYIPLFKVQPIYPRRAQERGTEGYAIVSFTITESGTVEDAKALEGFCGDPEGPQEEMRPCTLFNSASVRASLKLKYKPKIVDGKATSVEGVFHRFTFIMADNE
;
A
#
# COMPACT_ATOMS: atom_id res chain seq x y z
N LYS A 1 18.45 -0.06 -2.21
CA LYS A 1 18.02 0.27 -1.98
C LYS A 1 17.45 0.70 -1.46
N ALA A 2 17.36 0.43 -1.45
CA ALA A 2 16.63 0.78 -0.90
C ALA A 2 16.43 1.84 -0.35
N ASN A 3 16.80 2.55 -0.60
CA ASN A 3 16.46 3.62 -0.15
C ASN A 3 15.24 4.09 -0.46
N PHE A 4 14.46 3.42 -1.24
CA PHE A 4 13.14 3.70 -1.42
C PHE A 4 12.49 4.01 -0.16
N LYS A 5 12.67 3.22 0.83
CA LYS A 5 12.03 3.53 1.95
C LYS A 5 12.70 4.56 2.66
N ALA A 6 13.85 4.81 2.43
CA ALA A 6 14.42 5.85 3.08
C ALA A 6 14.09 7.10 2.52
N GLY A 7 13.73 7.13 1.40
CA GLY A 7 13.56 8.23 0.95
C GLY A 7 12.49 8.54 0.46
N GLY A 8 12.24 8.38 -0.02
CA GLY A 8 11.53 8.80 -0.71
C GLY A 8 10.25 8.99 -0.80
N SER A 9 9.68 8.46 -1.52
CA SER A 9 8.41 8.78 -1.72
C SER A 9 7.51 8.11 -0.82
N PHE A 10 8.00 7.26 -0.05
CA PHE A 10 7.07 6.62 0.75
C PHE A 10 6.61 7.50 1.87
N PHE A 11 7.21 8.66 2.03
CA PHE A 11 6.68 9.51 3.00
C PHE A 11 5.41 10.15 2.54
N ARG A 12 5.02 10.01 1.32
CA ARG A 12 3.72 10.50 0.96
C ARG A 12 2.64 9.73 1.66
N ASP A 13 2.94 8.50 2.02
CA ASP A 13 2.02 7.73 2.81
C ASP A 13 1.71 8.43 4.12
N GLY A 14 2.65 9.15 4.67
CA GLY A 14 2.42 9.90 5.88
C GLY A 14 1.70 11.21 5.64
N GLU A 15 1.79 11.75 4.44
CA GLU A 15 1.14 13.00 4.14
C GLU A 15 -0.34 12.85 3.85
N TYR A 16 -0.72 11.72 3.30
CA TYR A 16 -2.10 11.52 2.88
C TYR A 16 -2.66 10.33 3.63
N ILE A 17 -3.52 10.62 4.57
CA ILE A 17 -4.10 9.60 5.43
C ILE A 17 -5.50 9.27 4.96
N PRO A 18 -5.80 8.01 4.70
CA PRO A 18 -7.15 7.65 4.25
C PRO A 18 -8.19 7.96 5.31
N LEU A 19 -9.40 8.25 4.88
CA LEU A 19 -10.49 8.55 5.79
C LEU A 19 -10.89 7.35 6.63
N PHE A 20 -10.64 6.16 6.15
CA PHE A 20 -10.91 4.94 6.91
C PHE A 20 -9.95 3.86 6.46
N LYS A 21 -9.80 2.84 7.27
CA LYS A 21 -8.92 1.74 6.94
C LYS A 21 -9.57 0.80 5.97
N VAL A 22 -8.77 0.25 5.05
CA VAL A 22 -9.22 -0.79 4.15
C VAL A 22 -8.35 -2.00 4.41
N GLN A 23 -9.00 -3.13 4.70
CA GLN A 23 -8.29 -4.36 4.97
C GLN A 23 -8.19 -5.12 3.66
N PRO A 24 -7.01 -5.37 3.13
CA PRO A 24 -6.90 -6.15 1.90
C PRO A 24 -7.26 -7.59 2.16
N ILE A 25 -7.70 -8.27 1.13
CA ILE A 25 -8.02 -9.68 1.24
C ILE A 25 -6.72 -10.46 1.16
N TYR A 26 -6.47 -11.29 2.16
CA TYR A 26 -5.24 -12.07 2.20
C TYR A 26 -5.26 -13.07 1.04
N PRO A 27 -4.24 -13.10 0.18
CA PRO A 27 -4.25 -14.03 -0.94
C PRO A 27 -4.28 -15.47 -0.45
N ARG A 28 -5.14 -16.28 -1.05
CA ARG A 28 -5.31 -17.64 -0.60
C ARG A 28 -4.02 -18.45 -0.62
N ARG A 29 -3.25 -18.31 -1.69
CA ARG A 29 -2.01 -19.05 -1.78
C ARG A 29 -1.03 -18.67 -0.68
N ALA A 30 -0.96 -17.39 -0.37
CA ALA A 30 -0.10 -16.93 0.71
C ALA A 30 -0.59 -17.46 2.06
N GLN A 31 -1.90 -17.46 2.23
CA GLN A 31 -2.48 -17.94 3.46
C GLN A 31 -2.20 -19.42 3.65
N GLU A 32 -2.32 -20.20 2.60
CA GLU A 32 -2.08 -21.64 2.68
C GLU A 32 -0.63 -21.97 3.01
N ARG A 33 0.28 -21.12 2.57
CA ARG A 33 1.70 -21.33 2.80
C ARG A 33 2.21 -20.66 4.07
N GLY A 34 1.35 -19.92 4.74
CA GLY A 34 1.78 -19.16 5.91
C GLY A 34 2.74 -18.03 5.55
N THR A 35 2.65 -17.51 4.33
CA THR A 35 3.57 -16.48 3.88
C THR A 35 3.04 -15.10 4.23
N GLU A 36 3.89 -14.30 4.86
CA GLU A 36 3.61 -12.91 5.18
C GLU A 36 4.43 -11.99 4.30
N GLY A 37 4.11 -10.72 4.30
CA GLY A 37 4.86 -9.76 3.51
C GLY A 37 4.15 -8.44 3.40
N TYR A 38 4.54 -7.66 2.39
CA TYR A 38 3.88 -6.38 2.14
C TYR A 38 4.00 -6.02 0.67
N ALA A 39 3.21 -5.05 0.27
CA ALA A 39 3.33 -4.48 -1.06
C ALA A 39 3.12 -2.98 -0.94
N ILE A 40 3.78 -2.23 -1.80
CA ILE A 40 3.62 -0.79 -1.87
C ILE A 40 2.97 -0.47 -3.18
N VAL A 41 1.87 0.27 -3.12
CA VAL A 41 1.08 0.64 -4.28
C VAL A 41 1.17 2.13 -4.49
N SER A 42 1.33 2.56 -5.72
CA SER A 42 1.26 3.98 -6.04
C SER A 42 -0.03 4.25 -6.77
N PHE A 43 -0.57 5.44 -6.59
CA PHE A 43 -1.82 5.80 -7.24
C PHE A 43 -2.02 7.31 -7.26
N THR A 44 -3.10 7.72 -7.87
CA THR A 44 -3.52 9.10 -7.91
C THR A 44 -4.76 9.26 -7.05
N ILE A 45 -4.79 10.30 -6.21
CA ILE A 45 -6.00 10.68 -5.49
C ILE A 45 -6.70 11.69 -6.39
N THR A 46 -7.93 11.40 -6.76
CA THR A 46 -8.68 12.27 -7.66
C THR A 46 -9.21 13.48 -6.92
N GLU A 47 -9.81 14.38 -7.66
CA GLU A 47 -10.40 15.58 -7.10
C GLU A 47 -11.53 15.26 -6.12
N SER A 48 -12.16 14.11 -6.26
CA SER A 48 -13.22 13.71 -5.33
C SER A 48 -12.72 12.84 -4.19
N GLY A 49 -11.42 12.61 -4.11
CA GLY A 49 -10.86 11.83 -3.01
C GLY A 49 -10.82 10.33 -3.26
N THR A 50 -11.19 9.89 -4.46
CA THR A 50 -11.11 8.47 -4.80
C THR A 50 -9.72 8.15 -5.33
N VAL A 51 -9.43 6.88 -5.51
CA VAL A 51 -8.14 6.43 -5.99
C VAL A 51 -8.27 5.89 -7.40
N GLU A 52 -7.33 6.27 -8.26
CA GLU A 52 -7.28 5.73 -9.61
C GLU A 52 -5.82 5.49 -10.00
N ASP A 53 -5.61 4.80 -11.10
CA ASP A 53 -4.27 4.51 -11.63
C ASP A 53 -3.39 3.82 -10.61
N ALA A 54 -3.94 2.84 -9.92
CA ALA A 54 -3.21 2.13 -8.88
C ALA A 54 -2.34 1.04 -9.49
N LYS A 55 -1.11 0.96 -9.02
CA LYS A 55 -0.22 -0.11 -9.46
C LYS A 55 0.76 -0.44 -8.34
N ALA A 56 1.16 -1.69 -8.30
CA ALA A 56 2.13 -2.12 -7.29
C ALA A 56 3.52 -1.72 -7.76
N LEU A 57 4.26 -1.10 -6.87
CA LEU A 57 5.65 -0.73 -7.15
C LEU A 57 6.61 -1.76 -6.64
N GLU A 58 6.33 -2.32 -5.47
CA GLU A 58 7.19 -3.30 -4.84
C GLU A 58 6.36 -4.30 -4.08
N GLY A 59 6.84 -5.52 -4.04
CA GLY A 59 6.24 -6.53 -3.19
C GLY A 59 7.35 -7.36 -2.58
N PHE A 60 7.18 -7.72 -1.31
CA PHE A 60 8.15 -8.52 -0.59
C PHE A 60 7.45 -9.56 0.25
N CYS A 61 8.08 -10.74 0.33
CA CYS A 61 7.61 -11.83 1.16
C CYS A 61 8.61 -12.04 2.28
N GLY A 62 8.11 -12.34 3.46
CA GLY A 62 8.91 -12.52 4.64
C GLY A 62 8.22 -11.85 5.81
N ASP A 63 8.90 -11.81 6.94
CA ASP A 63 8.36 -11.19 8.14
C ASP A 63 8.41 -9.67 7.99
N PRO A 64 7.26 -9.01 7.87
CA PRO A 64 7.29 -7.56 7.66
C PRO A 64 7.83 -6.78 8.86
N GLU A 65 7.89 -7.43 10.01
CA GLU A 65 8.41 -6.79 11.20
C GLU A 65 9.84 -7.19 11.49
N GLY A 66 10.43 -8.01 10.65
CA GLY A 66 11.82 -8.43 10.82
C GLY A 66 12.77 -7.59 9.99
N PRO A 67 14.01 -8.02 9.91
CA PRO A 67 15.00 -7.26 9.15
C PRO A 67 14.68 -7.25 7.67
N GLN A 68 14.82 -6.08 7.07
CA GLN A 68 14.51 -5.93 5.65
C GLN A 68 15.36 -6.86 4.78
N GLU A 69 16.61 -7.07 5.17
CA GLU A 69 17.48 -7.90 4.36
C GLU A 69 17.09 -9.37 4.34
N GLU A 70 16.17 -9.77 5.22
CA GLU A 70 15.67 -11.13 5.21
C GLU A 70 14.42 -11.29 4.39
N MET A 71 13.93 -10.21 3.82
CA MET A 71 12.77 -10.27 2.97
C MET A 71 13.22 -10.51 1.53
N ARG A 72 12.37 -11.14 0.75
CA ARG A 72 12.72 -11.39 -0.64
C ARG A 72 11.64 -10.80 -1.55
N PRO A 73 12.02 -10.30 -2.71
CA PRO A 73 11.04 -9.77 -3.65
C PRO A 73 10.03 -10.86 -4.04
N CYS A 74 8.79 -10.50 -4.09
CA CYS A 74 7.75 -11.42 -4.54
C CYS A 74 6.55 -10.61 -5.01
N THR A 75 5.67 -11.24 -5.78
CA THR A 75 4.50 -10.54 -6.29
C THR A 75 3.22 -11.05 -5.65
N LEU A 76 3.35 -11.89 -4.63
CA LEU A 76 2.23 -12.59 -4.05
C LEU A 76 1.13 -11.68 -3.52
N PHE A 77 1.51 -10.51 -3.02
CA PHE A 77 0.56 -9.58 -2.41
C PHE A 77 0.18 -8.41 -3.30
N ASN A 78 0.73 -8.34 -4.50
CA ASN A 78 0.54 -7.15 -5.34
C ASN A 78 -0.90 -6.94 -5.76
N SER A 79 -1.52 -7.98 -6.27
CA SER A 79 -2.87 -7.85 -6.78
C SER A 79 -3.88 -7.49 -5.70
N ALA A 80 -3.76 -8.13 -4.54
CA ALA A 80 -4.65 -7.84 -3.43
C ALA A 80 -4.48 -6.41 -2.94
N SER A 81 -3.24 -5.92 -2.96
CA SER A 81 -2.96 -4.57 -2.51
C SER A 81 -3.49 -3.53 -3.49
N VAL A 82 -3.38 -3.79 -4.79
CA VAL A 82 -3.95 -2.88 -5.77
C VAL A 82 -5.46 -2.82 -5.62
N ARG A 83 -6.11 -3.97 -5.46
CA ARG A 83 -7.56 -3.97 -5.29
C ARG A 83 -7.99 -3.24 -4.03
N ALA A 84 -7.23 -3.40 -2.95
CA ALA A 84 -7.55 -2.70 -1.71
C ALA A 84 -7.37 -1.21 -1.87
N SER A 85 -6.34 -0.78 -2.60
CA SER A 85 -6.08 0.65 -2.75
C SER A 85 -7.22 1.35 -3.47
N LEU A 86 -7.90 0.65 -4.37
CA LEU A 86 -9.00 1.25 -5.11
C LEU A 86 -10.22 1.53 -4.24
N LYS A 87 -10.23 0.99 -3.02
CA LYS A 87 -11.32 1.25 -2.09
C LYS A 87 -10.99 2.35 -1.10
N LEU A 88 -9.79 2.88 -1.14
CA LEU A 88 -9.40 3.95 -0.22
C LEU A 88 -10.11 5.23 -0.61
N LYS A 89 -10.36 6.06 0.40
CA LYS A 89 -10.93 7.38 0.19
C LYS A 89 -10.13 8.37 0.98
N TYR A 90 -9.91 9.52 0.40
CA TYR A 90 -9.12 10.57 1.00
C TYR A 90 -9.91 11.87 1.00
N LYS A 91 -9.50 12.77 1.87
CA LYS A 91 -10.04 14.11 1.84
C LYS A 91 -9.45 14.80 0.62
N PRO A 92 -10.26 15.42 -0.22
CA PRO A 92 -9.72 16.07 -1.42
C PRO A 92 -8.75 17.19 -1.07
N LYS A 93 -7.72 17.33 -1.89
CA LYS A 93 -6.77 18.42 -1.72
C LYS A 93 -7.34 19.67 -2.35
N ILE A 94 -7.32 20.76 -1.61
CA ILE A 94 -7.84 22.03 -2.10
C ILE A 94 -6.68 22.98 -2.31
N VAL A 95 -6.58 23.51 -3.53
CA VAL A 95 -5.56 24.48 -3.87
C VAL A 95 -6.28 25.68 -4.46
N ASP A 96 -6.11 26.84 -3.85
CA ASP A 96 -6.76 28.07 -4.32
C ASP A 96 -8.27 27.88 -4.48
N GLY A 97 -8.87 27.19 -3.54
CA GLY A 97 -10.31 27.00 -3.55
C GLY A 97 -10.82 25.92 -4.47
N LYS A 98 -9.94 25.20 -5.13
CA LYS A 98 -10.35 24.15 -6.06
C LYS A 98 -9.82 22.80 -5.65
N ALA A 99 -10.66 21.77 -5.77
CA ALA A 99 -10.24 20.42 -5.53
C ALA A 99 -9.23 20.02 -6.61
N THR A 100 -8.16 19.40 -6.20
CA THR A 100 -7.03 19.10 -7.08
C THR A 100 -6.62 17.66 -6.92
N SER A 101 -6.32 16.98 -8.00
CA SER A 101 -5.83 15.62 -7.91
C SER A 101 -4.37 15.60 -7.48
N VAL A 102 -3.93 14.49 -6.90
CA VAL A 102 -2.56 14.33 -6.45
C VAL A 102 -2.02 13.02 -6.98
N GLU A 103 -0.94 13.09 -7.77
CA GLU A 103 -0.33 11.91 -8.34
C GLU A 103 0.82 11.42 -7.47
N GLY A 104 1.22 10.18 -7.66
CA GLY A 104 2.39 9.65 -7.00
C GLY A 104 2.25 9.46 -5.50
N VAL A 105 1.05 9.12 -5.06
CA VAL A 105 0.81 8.84 -3.66
C VAL A 105 1.07 7.36 -3.44
N PHE A 106 1.71 7.03 -2.34
CA PHE A 106 2.06 5.65 -2.05
C PHE A 106 1.37 5.18 -0.78
N HIS A 107 1.06 3.90 -0.75
CA HIS A 107 0.48 3.30 0.45
C HIS A 107 1.03 1.88 0.58
N ARG A 108 1.39 1.50 1.79
CA ARG A 108 1.92 0.18 2.05
C ARG A 108 0.85 -0.68 2.70
N PHE A 109 0.61 -1.85 2.12
CA PHE A 109 -0.31 -2.83 2.68
C PHE A 109 0.54 -3.97 3.24
N THR A 110 0.35 -4.28 4.51
CA THR A 110 1.12 -5.30 5.20
C THR A 110 0.23 -6.49 5.49
N PHE A 111 0.75 -7.69 5.27
CA PHE A 111 0.01 -8.92 5.42
C PHE A 111 0.65 -9.79 6.49
N ILE A 112 -0.01 -9.88 7.62
CA ILE A 112 0.47 -10.63 8.77
C ILE A 112 -0.62 -11.61 9.16
N MET A 113 -0.21 -12.84 9.42
CA MET A 113 -1.19 -13.87 9.82
C MET A 113 -1.59 -13.63 11.27
N ALA A 114 -2.86 -13.80 11.54
CA ALA A 114 -3.33 -13.66 12.89
C ALA A 114 -2.93 -14.88 13.70
N ASP A 115 -2.65 -14.65 14.97
CA ASP A 115 -2.39 -15.74 15.84
C ASP A 115 -3.68 -16.46 16.15
N ASN A 116 -3.59 -17.76 16.22
CA ASN A 116 -4.76 -18.50 16.54
C ASN A 116 -4.67 -19.00 17.93
N GLU A 117 -4.83 -18.20 18.84
CA GLU A 117 -4.66 -18.64 20.15
C GLU A 117 -5.79 -19.04 20.80
#